data_ccad2dd379c4602668d409ccc2211b36
#
_entry.id   ccad2dd379c4602668d409ccc2211b36
#
_cell.length_a   1.000
_cell.length_b   1.000
_cell.length_c   1.000
_cell.angle_alpha   90.00
_cell.angle_beta   90.00
_cell.angle_gamma   90.00
#
_symmetry.space_group_name_H-M   'P 1'
#
loop_
_entity.id
_entity.type
_entity.pdbx_description
1 polymer ?
#
loop_
_entity_poly.entity_id
_entity_poly.type
_entity_poly.pdbx_seq_one_letter_code
_entity_poly.pdbx_strand_id
1 'polypeptide(L)'
;GIECVVRGKNNDGDYFKLTPEEIVRQYYAYKLITEYGYDKEQLSLEEPVLIAGKTIDTDKRIDIAVFDSEHKKIQMIIEVKRPRITNYHKNWEGEGSTPYQQMYSYCSQKKSQLGVLVNGVSTPEFYDFPYFENQLIIDRFPQNGEDIQEWKDKRRFTLKQLMQSDRLKTETLKDIILSVEQKFGANDSSEKAFEEIFKLIFSKLYDEKMSSGDADDIASDI
;
A
#
# COMPACT_ATOMS: atom_id res chain seq x y z
N GLY A 1 -25.30 -15.31 0.38
CA GLY A 1 -24.67 -14.41 1.35
C GLY A 1 -23.37 -15.01 1.89
N ILE A 2 -22.58 -14.18 2.54
CA ILE A 2 -21.33 -14.55 3.19
C ILE A 2 -21.36 -14.13 4.65
N GLU A 3 -20.81 -14.95 5.53
CA GLU A 3 -20.59 -14.58 6.93
C GLU A 3 -19.34 -13.71 7.03
N CYS A 4 -19.43 -12.62 7.78
CA CYS A 4 -18.30 -11.71 7.95
C CYS A 4 -17.25 -12.33 8.88
N VAL A 5 -16.00 -12.37 8.44
CA VAL A 5 -14.87 -12.93 9.21
C VAL A 5 -14.68 -12.23 10.55
N VAL A 6 -14.97 -10.92 10.61
CA VAL A 6 -14.82 -10.10 11.83
C VAL A 6 -16.07 -10.10 12.68
N ARG A 7 -17.24 -9.82 12.08
CA ARG A 7 -18.51 -9.60 12.81
C ARG A 7 -19.42 -10.83 12.89
N GLY A 8 -19.12 -11.88 12.10
CA GLY A 8 -20.06 -12.97 11.93
C GLY A 8 -21.24 -12.57 11.03
N LYS A 9 -22.47 -12.91 11.42
CA LYS A 9 -23.69 -12.47 10.75
C LYS A 9 -24.03 -11.02 11.14
N ASN A 10 -24.89 -10.37 10.34
CA ASN A 10 -25.37 -9.04 10.67
C ASN A 10 -26.26 -9.04 11.95
N ASN A 11 -26.70 -7.88 12.41
CA ASN A 11 -27.52 -7.75 13.63
C ASN A 11 -28.85 -8.48 13.54
N ASP A 12 -29.35 -8.74 12.34
CA ASP A 12 -30.61 -9.47 12.09
C ASP A 12 -30.37 -10.98 11.96
N GLY A 13 -29.11 -11.44 12.10
CA GLY A 13 -28.71 -12.83 11.95
C GLY A 13 -28.55 -13.29 10.50
N ASP A 14 -28.63 -12.37 9.55
CA ASP A 14 -28.50 -12.65 8.12
C ASP A 14 -27.06 -12.60 7.63
N TYR A 15 -26.83 -13.17 6.46
CA TYR A 15 -25.57 -13.09 5.78
C TYR A 15 -25.42 -11.77 5.04
N PHE A 16 -24.20 -11.27 4.96
CA PHE A 16 -23.87 -10.10 4.12
C PHE A 16 -24.08 -10.42 2.63
N LYS A 17 -24.46 -9.39 1.87
CA LYS A 17 -24.65 -9.53 0.44
C LYS A 17 -23.33 -9.90 -0.23
N LEU A 18 -23.33 -11.00 -0.99
CA LEU A 18 -22.16 -11.45 -1.73
C LEU A 18 -21.97 -10.60 -2.98
N THR A 19 -21.10 -9.60 -2.90
CA THR A 19 -20.62 -8.81 -4.03
C THR A 19 -19.16 -9.10 -4.30
N PRO A 20 -18.64 -8.84 -5.52
CA PRO A 20 -17.21 -9.02 -5.79
C PRO A 20 -16.30 -8.22 -4.85
N GLU A 21 -16.71 -7.04 -4.44
CA GLU A 21 -16.00 -6.18 -3.51
C GLU A 21 -16.03 -6.76 -2.08
N GLU A 22 -17.20 -7.27 -1.65
CA GLU A 22 -17.32 -7.92 -0.35
C GLU A 22 -16.46 -9.19 -0.25
N ILE A 23 -16.35 -9.97 -1.32
CA ILE A 23 -15.44 -11.13 -1.36
C ILE A 23 -13.99 -10.68 -1.13
N VAL A 24 -13.56 -9.62 -1.80
CA VAL A 24 -12.21 -9.07 -1.63
C VAL A 24 -12.01 -8.54 -0.20
N ARG A 25 -13.00 -7.82 0.35
CA ARG A 25 -12.96 -7.32 1.73
C ARG A 25 -12.79 -8.44 2.74
N GLN A 26 -13.59 -9.50 2.63
CA GLN A 26 -13.51 -10.65 3.54
C GLN A 26 -12.19 -11.41 3.37
N TYR A 27 -11.67 -11.54 2.16
CA TYR A 27 -10.38 -12.16 1.89
C TYR A 27 -9.23 -11.42 2.60
N TYR A 28 -9.17 -10.09 2.49
CA TYR A 28 -8.11 -9.32 3.15
C TYR A 28 -8.30 -9.27 4.68
N ALA A 29 -9.52 -9.19 5.18
CA ALA A 29 -9.78 -9.30 6.62
C ALA A 29 -9.31 -10.66 7.17
N TYR A 30 -9.65 -11.76 6.48
CA TYR A 30 -9.17 -13.09 6.83
C TYR A 30 -7.63 -13.19 6.79
N LYS A 31 -7.03 -12.66 5.75
CA LYS A 31 -5.57 -12.65 5.58
C LYS A 31 -4.86 -11.89 6.70
N LEU A 32 -5.36 -10.71 7.08
CA LEU A 32 -4.83 -9.94 8.20
C LEU A 32 -4.85 -10.72 9.52
N ILE A 33 -5.92 -11.46 9.77
CA ILE A 33 -6.05 -12.28 10.98
C ILE A 33 -5.11 -13.49 10.94
N THR A 34 -5.13 -14.26 9.84
CA THR A 34 -4.48 -15.58 9.80
C THR A 34 -2.99 -15.53 9.42
N GLU A 35 -2.58 -14.57 8.58
CA GLU A 35 -1.21 -14.48 8.08
C GLU A 35 -0.41 -13.37 8.80
N TYR A 36 -1.07 -12.27 9.20
CA TYR A 36 -0.42 -11.12 9.79
C TYR A 36 -0.68 -10.97 11.30
N GLY A 37 -1.47 -11.88 11.89
CA GLY A 37 -1.65 -12.01 13.33
C GLY A 37 -2.47 -10.92 14.00
N TYR A 38 -3.27 -10.14 13.26
CA TYR A 38 -4.17 -9.16 13.84
C TYR A 38 -5.33 -9.82 14.57
N ASP A 39 -5.69 -9.31 15.73
CA ASP A 39 -6.91 -9.72 16.43
C ASP A 39 -8.14 -9.19 15.71
N LYS A 40 -9.25 -9.94 15.77
CA LYS A 40 -10.52 -9.52 15.14
C LYS A 40 -11.00 -8.16 15.63
N GLU A 41 -10.76 -7.88 16.89
CA GLU A 41 -11.12 -6.65 17.58
C GLU A 41 -10.34 -5.44 17.07
N GLN A 42 -9.12 -5.65 16.51
CA GLN A 42 -8.33 -4.60 15.87
C GLN A 42 -8.85 -4.22 14.48
N LEU A 43 -9.77 -4.99 13.91
CA LEU A 43 -10.33 -4.74 12.59
C LEU A 43 -11.75 -4.17 12.69
N SER A 44 -11.99 -3.01 12.08
CA SER A 44 -13.35 -2.50 11.85
C SER A 44 -13.62 -2.50 10.35
N LEU A 45 -14.71 -3.17 9.95
CA LEU A 45 -15.19 -3.18 8.58
C LEU A 45 -16.30 -2.15 8.43
N GLU A 46 -16.27 -1.42 7.30
CA GLU A 46 -17.22 -0.34 7.02
C GLU A 46 -17.25 0.72 8.14
N GLU A 47 -16.05 1.10 8.60
CA GLU A 47 -15.88 2.11 9.65
C GLU A 47 -16.41 3.48 9.19
N PRO A 48 -17.35 4.10 9.91
CA PRO A 48 -17.92 5.36 9.51
C PRO A 48 -16.90 6.50 9.55
N VAL A 49 -16.96 7.36 8.55
CA VAL A 49 -16.13 8.56 8.47
C VAL A 49 -16.87 9.71 9.16
N LEU A 50 -16.37 10.13 10.32
CA LEU A 50 -16.93 11.26 11.08
C LEU A 50 -16.10 12.52 10.79
N ILE A 51 -16.74 13.59 10.33
CA ILE A 51 -16.11 14.90 10.18
C ILE A 51 -16.61 15.81 11.30
N ALA A 52 -15.69 16.35 12.10
CA ALA A 52 -16.00 17.24 13.25
C ALA A 52 -17.01 16.64 14.25
N GLY A 53 -16.94 15.32 14.49
CA GLY A 53 -17.83 14.64 15.44
C GLY A 53 -19.27 14.45 14.96
N LYS A 54 -19.57 14.80 13.70
CA LYS A 54 -20.86 14.55 13.07
C LYS A 54 -20.67 13.62 11.88
N THR A 55 -21.58 12.65 11.73
CA THR A 55 -21.69 11.86 10.50
C THR A 55 -22.17 12.81 9.41
N ILE A 56 -21.27 13.30 8.55
CA ILE A 56 -21.62 14.28 7.51
C ILE A 56 -22.21 13.57 6.29
N ASP A 57 -21.78 12.34 6.07
CA ASP A 57 -22.27 11.52 4.97
C ASP A 57 -22.44 10.10 5.50
N THR A 58 -23.66 9.66 5.61
CA THR A 58 -24.00 8.32 6.14
C THR A 58 -23.48 7.20 5.23
N ASP A 59 -23.08 7.53 4.01
CA ASP A 59 -22.69 6.55 3.00
C ASP A 59 -21.17 6.36 2.86
N LYS A 60 -20.36 7.29 3.39
CA LYS A 60 -18.88 7.18 3.35
C LYS A 60 -18.36 6.34 4.50
N ARG A 61 -17.78 5.21 4.14
CA ARG A 61 -17.21 4.24 5.07
C ARG A 61 -15.83 3.81 4.61
N ILE A 62 -14.95 3.56 5.57
CA ILE A 62 -13.67 2.92 5.33
C ILE A 62 -13.91 1.42 5.21
N ASP A 63 -13.46 0.80 4.14
CA ASP A 63 -13.70 -0.63 3.92
C ASP A 63 -13.11 -1.50 5.03
N ILE A 64 -11.83 -1.31 5.36
CA ILE A 64 -11.18 -1.97 6.49
C ILE A 64 -10.31 -0.94 7.21
N ALA A 65 -10.61 -0.68 8.47
CA ALA A 65 -9.77 0.08 9.39
C ALA A 65 -9.03 -0.87 10.33
N VAL A 66 -7.71 -0.74 10.41
CA VAL A 66 -6.87 -1.54 11.31
C VAL A 66 -6.36 -0.65 12.44
N PHE A 67 -6.73 -1.00 13.66
CA PHE A 67 -6.36 -0.28 14.87
C PHE A 67 -5.01 -0.78 15.41
N ASP A 68 -4.37 0.07 16.18
CA ASP A 68 -3.23 -0.33 17.01
C ASP A 68 -3.64 -1.35 18.08
N SER A 69 -2.68 -1.97 18.76
CA SER A 69 -2.93 -2.96 19.80
C SER A 69 -3.71 -2.42 21.00
N GLU A 70 -3.75 -1.10 21.18
CA GLU A 70 -4.52 -0.44 22.24
C GLU A 70 -5.92 0.00 21.79
N HIS A 71 -6.31 -0.26 20.54
CA HIS A 71 -7.58 0.13 19.92
C HIS A 71 -7.87 1.64 19.96
N LYS A 72 -6.82 2.47 20.01
CA LYS A 72 -6.95 3.92 20.14
C LYS A 72 -6.82 4.67 18.83
N LYS A 73 -5.99 4.15 17.94
CA LYS A 73 -5.67 4.82 16.68
C LYS A 73 -5.80 3.86 15.50
N ILE A 74 -6.33 4.36 14.39
CA ILE A 74 -6.29 3.64 13.12
C ILE A 74 -4.88 3.82 12.56
N GLN A 75 -4.11 2.75 12.53
CA GLN A 75 -2.75 2.74 12.00
C GLN A 75 -2.71 2.49 10.49
N MET A 76 -3.69 1.74 9.96
CA MET A 76 -3.77 1.40 8.54
C MET A 76 -5.22 1.46 8.06
N ILE A 77 -5.41 2.03 6.88
CA ILE A 77 -6.69 2.07 6.17
C ILE A 77 -6.54 1.31 4.86
N ILE A 78 -7.44 0.36 4.62
CA ILE A 78 -7.48 -0.41 3.39
C ILE A 78 -8.77 -0.07 2.65
N GLU A 79 -8.63 0.47 1.45
CA GLU A 79 -9.71 0.70 0.51
C GLU A 79 -9.79 -0.47 -0.45
N VAL A 80 -10.94 -1.08 -0.53
CA VAL A 80 -11.19 -2.30 -1.31
C VAL A 80 -11.92 -1.94 -2.59
N LYS A 81 -11.52 -2.56 -3.68
CA LYS A 81 -12.21 -2.45 -4.97
C LYS A 81 -12.46 -3.82 -5.57
N ARG A 82 -13.50 -3.92 -6.40
CA ARG A 82 -13.79 -5.13 -7.17
C ARG A 82 -12.64 -5.46 -8.14
N PRO A 83 -12.43 -6.72 -8.48
CA PRO A 83 -11.28 -7.19 -9.27
C PRO A 83 -11.03 -6.49 -10.60
N ARG A 84 -12.09 -5.96 -11.23
CA ARG A 84 -11.96 -5.24 -12.52
C ARG A 84 -11.31 -3.85 -12.40
N ILE A 85 -11.21 -3.29 -11.20
CA ILE A 85 -10.58 -1.99 -10.96
C ILE A 85 -9.09 -2.20 -10.74
N THR A 86 -8.30 -1.98 -11.77
CA THR A 86 -6.85 -2.22 -11.78
C THR A 86 -6.02 -0.94 -11.79
N ASN A 87 -6.66 0.22 -11.96
CA ASN A 87 -6.01 1.53 -11.88
C ASN A 87 -6.76 2.39 -10.86
N TYR A 88 -6.15 2.58 -9.71
CA TYR A 88 -6.75 3.30 -8.58
C TYR A 88 -6.72 4.84 -8.73
N HIS A 89 -5.97 5.36 -9.69
CA HIS A 89 -5.91 6.79 -10.00
C HIS A 89 -6.96 7.21 -11.06
N LYS A 90 -7.72 6.24 -11.59
CA LYS A 90 -8.77 6.49 -12.57
C LYS A 90 -10.15 6.37 -11.92
N ASN A 91 -11.03 7.31 -12.22
CA ASN A 91 -12.45 7.18 -11.90
C ASN A 91 -13.15 6.30 -12.95
N TRP A 92 -13.59 5.12 -12.54
CA TRP A 92 -14.22 4.13 -13.41
C TRP A 92 -15.73 4.30 -13.52
N GLU A 93 -16.34 5.08 -12.63
CA GLU A 93 -17.79 5.26 -12.54
C GLU A 93 -18.25 6.62 -13.05
N GLY A 94 -17.32 7.46 -13.53
CA GLY A 94 -17.61 8.72 -14.21
C GLY A 94 -17.89 9.90 -13.28
N GLU A 95 -18.28 9.66 -12.04
CA GLU A 95 -18.54 10.71 -11.05
C GLU A 95 -17.89 10.38 -9.70
N GLY A 96 -17.42 11.43 -9.00
CA GLY A 96 -16.83 11.29 -7.68
C GLY A 96 -15.30 11.16 -7.67
N SER A 97 -14.78 10.76 -6.52
CA SER A 97 -13.34 10.60 -6.28
C SER A 97 -12.83 9.26 -6.79
N THR A 98 -11.55 9.23 -7.20
CA THR A 98 -10.86 7.97 -7.51
C THR A 98 -10.65 7.14 -6.23
N PRO A 99 -10.43 5.80 -6.34
CA PRO A 99 -10.09 4.97 -5.17
C PRO A 99 -8.91 5.55 -4.36
N TYR A 100 -7.88 6.04 -5.04
CA TYR A 100 -6.74 6.70 -4.40
C TYR A 100 -7.17 7.95 -3.61
N GLN A 101 -8.00 8.83 -4.19
CA GLN A 101 -8.48 10.02 -3.51
C GLN A 101 -9.38 9.69 -2.31
N GLN A 102 -10.18 8.62 -2.39
CA GLN A 102 -11.01 8.14 -1.28
C GLN A 102 -10.12 7.71 -0.11
N MET A 103 -9.18 6.80 -0.36
CA MET A 103 -8.21 6.34 0.64
C MET A 103 -7.43 7.51 1.24
N TYR A 104 -6.90 8.42 0.41
CA TYR A 104 -6.18 9.61 0.86
C TYR A 104 -7.01 10.46 1.82
N SER A 105 -8.27 10.74 1.46
CA SER A 105 -9.19 11.50 2.28
C SER A 105 -9.40 10.85 3.66
N TYR A 106 -9.58 9.53 3.69
CA TYR A 106 -9.78 8.78 4.94
C TYR A 106 -8.53 8.78 5.82
N CYS A 107 -7.36 8.53 5.24
CA CYS A 107 -6.09 8.60 5.97
C CYS A 107 -5.84 9.99 6.56
N SER A 108 -6.11 11.04 5.80
CA SER A 108 -5.97 12.43 6.25
C SER A 108 -6.87 12.74 7.45
N GLN A 109 -8.14 12.30 7.39
CA GLN A 109 -9.11 12.57 8.45
C GLN A 109 -8.83 11.77 9.73
N LYS A 110 -8.47 10.49 9.59
CA LYS A 110 -8.19 9.59 10.72
C LYS A 110 -6.74 9.67 11.19
N LYS A 111 -5.87 10.41 10.50
CA LYS A 111 -4.42 10.50 10.73
C LYS A 111 -3.76 9.11 10.76
N SER A 112 -4.20 8.25 9.85
CA SER A 112 -3.62 6.91 9.69
C SER A 112 -2.21 7.01 9.11
N GLN A 113 -1.30 6.16 9.56
CA GLN A 113 0.08 6.14 9.07
C GLN A 113 0.24 5.46 7.71
N LEU A 114 -0.71 4.61 7.33
CA LEU A 114 -0.63 3.78 6.13
C LEU A 114 -1.97 3.70 5.42
N GLY A 115 -1.97 3.95 4.12
CA GLY A 115 -3.09 3.70 3.23
C GLY A 115 -2.78 2.55 2.29
N VAL A 116 -3.75 1.70 2.02
CA VAL A 116 -3.60 0.53 1.15
C VAL A 116 -4.77 0.42 0.18
N LEU A 117 -4.46 0.11 -1.07
CA LEU A 117 -5.45 -0.14 -2.12
C LEU A 117 -5.38 -1.60 -2.57
N VAL A 118 -6.51 -2.28 -2.59
CA VAL A 118 -6.59 -3.70 -2.93
C VAL A 118 -7.80 -4.01 -3.82
N ASN A 119 -7.64 -4.99 -4.74
CA ASN A 119 -8.73 -5.49 -5.59
C ASN A 119 -8.80 -7.04 -5.67
N GLY A 120 -7.91 -7.73 -4.94
CA GLY A 120 -7.87 -9.20 -4.89
C GLY A 120 -7.18 -9.88 -6.06
N VAL A 121 -6.76 -9.16 -7.11
CA VAL A 121 -6.05 -9.72 -8.28
C VAL A 121 -4.71 -9.07 -8.55
N SER A 122 -4.57 -7.78 -8.22
CA SER A 122 -3.30 -7.06 -8.30
C SER A 122 -2.56 -7.13 -6.96
N THR A 123 -1.26 -6.90 -6.98
CA THR A 123 -0.48 -6.68 -5.75
C THR A 123 -1.07 -5.48 -5.01
N PRO A 124 -1.23 -5.55 -3.67
CA PRO A 124 -1.63 -4.40 -2.87
C PRO A 124 -0.73 -3.19 -3.11
N GLU A 125 -1.31 -2.01 -3.20
CA GLU A 125 -0.56 -0.76 -3.28
C GLU A 125 -0.56 -0.08 -1.92
N PHE A 126 0.62 0.20 -1.39
CA PHE A 126 0.84 0.81 -0.09
C PHE A 126 1.28 2.26 -0.25
N TYR A 127 0.75 3.15 0.61
CA TYR A 127 1.01 4.59 0.57
C TYR A 127 1.33 5.11 1.96
N ASP A 128 2.44 5.83 2.07
CA ASP A 128 2.90 6.44 3.32
C ASP A 128 2.17 7.75 3.61
N PHE A 129 1.48 7.89 4.74
CA PHE A 129 0.91 9.15 5.17
C PHE A 129 1.88 9.88 6.12
N PRO A 130 2.08 11.20 5.97
CA PRO A 130 1.39 12.15 5.08
C PRO A 130 2.03 12.34 3.69
N TYR A 131 3.06 11.59 3.35
CA TYR A 131 3.85 11.76 2.12
C TYR A 131 3.33 10.88 0.98
N PHE A 132 2.04 10.95 0.71
CA PHE A 132 1.32 10.08 -0.25
C PHE A 132 1.79 10.10 -1.70
N GLU A 133 2.66 11.01 -2.07
CA GLU A 133 3.24 11.06 -3.42
C GLU A 133 4.09 9.82 -3.73
N ASN A 134 4.48 9.08 -2.70
CA ASN A 134 5.32 7.89 -2.84
C ASN A 134 4.53 6.63 -2.51
N GLN A 135 4.14 5.88 -3.55
CA GLN A 135 3.75 4.49 -3.37
C GLN A 135 4.95 3.73 -2.81
N LEU A 136 4.73 3.03 -1.70
CA LEU A 136 5.74 2.16 -1.13
C LEU A 136 5.83 0.88 -1.97
N ILE A 137 7.05 0.52 -2.38
CA ILE A 137 7.27 -0.76 -3.05
C ILE A 137 7.52 -1.80 -1.96
N ILE A 138 6.44 -2.39 -1.48
CA ILE A 138 6.42 -3.39 -0.41
C ILE A 138 5.43 -4.47 -0.86
N ASP A 139 5.69 -5.72 -0.54
CA ASP A 139 4.92 -6.88 -1.00
C ASP A 139 4.05 -7.52 0.09
N ARG A 140 4.20 -7.11 1.34
CA ARG A 140 3.47 -7.66 2.47
C ARG A 140 2.86 -6.56 3.36
N PHE A 141 1.83 -6.90 4.08
CA PHE A 141 1.32 -6.07 5.17
C PHE A 141 2.27 -6.10 6.39
N PRO A 142 2.25 -5.06 7.24
CA PRO A 142 2.92 -5.13 8.53
C PRO A 142 2.31 -6.24 9.39
N GLN A 143 3.13 -6.89 10.21
CA GLN A 143 2.66 -7.85 11.22
C GLN A 143 2.00 -7.09 12.38
N ASN A 144 1.07 -7.76 13.08
CA ASN A 144 0.53 -7.21 14.32
C ASN A 144 1.65 -6.93 15.34
N GLY A 145 1.69 -5.71 15.86
CA GLY A 145 2.74 -5.25 16.78
C GLY A 145 4.05 -4.83 16.09
N GLU A 146 4.17 -4.96 14.77
CA GLU A 146 5.30 -4.38 14.04
C GLU A 146 5.14 -2.86 13.98
N ASP A 147 6.19 -2.12 14.30
CA ASP A 147 6.19 -0.66 14.15
C ASP A 147 6.11 -0.29 12.67
N ILE A 148 5.12 0.55 12.32
CA ILE A 148 4.85 0.92 10.92
C ILE A 148 6.04 1.65 10.30
N GLN A 149 6.78 2.46 11.06
CA GLN A 149 7.93 3.17 10.53
C GLN A 149 9.09 2.21 10.26
N GLU A 150 9.39 1.32 11.20
CA GLU A 150 10.41 0.29 11.00
C GLU A 150 10.05 -0.64 9.84
N TRP A 151 8.76 -0.99 9.70
CA TRP A 151 8.28 -1.79 8.58
C TRP A 151 8.47 -1.07 7.23
N LYS A 152 8.23 0.24 7.16
CA LYS A 152 8.49 1.04 5.97
C LYS A 152 9.98 1.09 5.62
N ASP A 153 10.84 1.07 6.62
CA ASP A 153 12.29 1.16 6.44
C ASP A 153 12.93 -0.19 6.05
N LYS A 154 12.25 -1.31 6.34
CA LYS A 154 12.65 -2.67 5.92
C LYS A 154 12.38 -2.96 4.44
N ARG A 155 12.63 -2.01 3.56
CA ARG A 155 12.38 -2.13 2.12
C ARG A 155 13.29 -3.18 1.51
N ARG A 156 12.80 -4.38 1.32
CA ARG A 156 13.43 -5.38 0.46
C ARG A 156 12.62 -5.48 -0.82
N PHE A 157 13.30 -5.28 -1.94
CA PHE A 157 12.70 -5.48 -3.26
C PHE A 157 13.12 -6.84 -3.79
N THR A 158 12.17 -7.65 -4.23
CA THR A 158 12.52 -8.81 -5.04
C THR A 158 12.85 -8.36 -6.47
N LEU A 159 13.72 -9.06 -7.15
CA LEU A 159 14.04 -8.81 -8.55
C LEU A 159 12.76 -8.79 -9.41
N LYS A 160 11.81 -9.68 -9.11
CA LYS A 160 10.51 -9.75 -9.77
C LYS A 160 9.68 -8.48 -9.59
N GLN A 161 9.69 -7.87 -8.41
CA GLN A 161 8.99 -6.61 -8.14
C GLN A 161 9.63 -5.43 -8.88
N LEU A 162 10.96 -5.38 -8.92
CA LEU A 162 11.69 -4.39 -9.70
C LEU A 162 11.42 -4.53 -11.20
N MET A 163 11.35 -5.75 -11.72
CA MET A 163 11.05 -6.01 -13.13
C MET A 163 9.57 -5.78 -13.51
N GLN A 164 8.64 -5.97 -12.56
CA GLN A 164 7.20 -5.75 -12.77
C GLN A 164 6.77 -4.30 -12.53
N SER A 165 7.60 -3.52 -11.87
CA SER A 165 7.29 -2.12 -11.59
C SER A 165 7.28 -1.34 -12.90
N ASP A 166 6.11 -0.86 -13.30
CA ASP A 166 5.93 0.08 -14.42
C ASP A 166 6.74 1.38 -14.24
N ARG A 167 7.28 1.61 -13.06
CA ARG A 167 8.13 2.74 -12.70
C ARG A 167 9.57 2.62 -13.22
N LEU A 168 10.01 1.42 -13.60
CA LEU A 168 11.31 1.21 -14.24
C LEU A 168 11.24 1.29 -15.78
N LYS A 169 10.17 1.89 -16.33
CA LYS A 169 10.15 2.27 -17.74
C LYS A 169 11.24 3.30 -18.02
N THR A 170 11.69 3.33 -19.25
CA THR A 170 12.81 4.17 -19.75
C THR A 170 12.71 5.65 -19.35
N GLU A 171 11.50 6.18 -19.18
CA GLU A 171 11.25 7.54 -18.70
C GLU A 171 11.62 7.71 -17.22
N THR A 172 11.31 6.73 -16.38
CA THR A 172 11.62 6.77 -14.94
C THR A 172 13.13 6.70 -14.68
N LEU A 173 13.86 5.90 -15.45
CA LEU A 173 15.34 5.88 -15.36
C LEU A 173 15.93 7.22 -15.79
N LYS A 174 15.41 7.84 -16.85
CA LYS A 174 15.78 9.17 -17.29
C LYS A 174 15.50 10.23 -16.20
N ASP A 175 14.35 10.16 -15.57
CA ASP A 175 13.96 11.09 -14.50
C ASP A 175 14.84 10.91 -13.25
N ILE A 176 15.21 9.68 -12.91
CA ILE A 176 16.17 9.37 -11.84
C ILE A 176 17.54 9.96 -12.18
N ILE A 177 18.04 9.73 -13.38
CA ILE A 177 19.32 10.28 -13.85
C ILE A 177 19.30 11.80 -13.78
N LEU A 178 18.26 12.45 -14.31
CA LEU A 178 18.09 13.91 -14.25
C LEU A 178 17.99 14.43 -12.80
N SER A 179 17.28 13.72 -11.93
CA SER A 179 17.17 14.07 -10.51
C SER A 179 18.51 13.95 -9.77
N VAL A 180 19.29 12.93 -10.10
CA VAL A 180 20.67 12.74 -9.57
C VAL A 180 21.58 13.83 -10.11
N GLU A 181 21.55 14.14 -11.40
CA GLU A 181 22.33 15.23 -12.01
C GLU A 181 21.98 16.57 -11.36
N GLN A 182 20.71 16.88 -11.11
CA GLN A 182 20.27 18.11 -10.45
C GLN A 182 20.76 18.21 -9.01
N LYS A 183 20.75 17.10 -8.26
CA LYS A 183 21.18 17.07 -6.85
C LYS A 183 22.70 17.14 -6.71
N PHE A 184 23.45 16.48 -7.57
CA PHE A 184 24.91 16.45 -7.53
C PHE A 184 25.53 17.57 -8.35
N GLY A 185 24.90 17.99 -9.45
CA GLY A 185 25.40 19.02 -10.34
C GLY A 185 25.43 20.43 -9.75
N ALA A 186 24.79 20.65 -8.61
CA ALA A 186 24.86 21.95 -7.89
C ALA A 186 26.20 22.15 -7.14
N ASN A 187 26.94 21.07 -6.83
CA ASN A 187 28.16 21.11 -6.03
C ASN A 187 29.36 20.36 -6.62
N ASP A 188 29.16 19.50 -7.62
CA ASP A 188 30.23 18.72 -8.26
C ASP A 188 30.11 18.74 -9.79
N SER A 189 31.20 18.42 -10.49
CA SER A 189 31.17 18.35 -11.95
C SER A 189 30.22 17.23 -12.43
N SER A 190 29.55 17.45 -13.56
CA SER A 190 28.69 16.45 -14.21
C SER A 190 29.38 15.09 -14.42
N GLU A 191 30.69 15.11 -14.50
CA GLU A 191 31.55 13.93 -14.64
C GLU A 191 31.52 13.05 -13.39
N LYS A 192 31.60 13.63 -12.19
CA LYS A 192 31.51 12.91 -10.92
C LYS A 192 30.12 12.35 -10.67
N ALA A 193 29.06 13.10 -11.01
CA ALA A 193 27.70 12.61 -10.92
C ALA A 193 27.49 11.38 -11.82
N PHE A 194 28.08 11.40 -13.02
CA PHE A 194 28.03 10.28 -13.95
C PHE A 194 28.80 9.07 -13.42
N GLU A 195 29.98 9.26 -12.83
CA GLU A 195 30.75 8.17 -12.20
C GLU A 195 29.98 7.50 -11.06
N GLU A 196 29.28 8.26 -10.21
CA GLU A 196 28.49 7.71 -9.11
C GLU A 196 27.27 6.94 -9.63
N ILE A 197 26.59 7.45 -10.67
CA ILE A 197 25.50 6.73 -11.32
C ILE A 197 26.00 5.42 -11.93
N PHE A 198 27.17 5.44 -12.58
CA PHE A 198 27.79 4.25 -13.15
C PHE A 198 28.14 3.22 -12.08
N LYS A 199 28.71 3.64 -10.95
CA LYS A 199 29.00 2.75 -9.82
C LYS A 199 27.73 2.09 -9.30
N LEU A 200 26.64 2.84 -9.13
CA LEU A 200 25.34 2.30 -8.69
C LEU A 200 24.78 1.27 -9.68
N ILE A 201 24.82 1.57 -10.99
CA ILE A 201 24.36 0.65 -12.03
C ILE A 201 25.21 -0.64 -12.03
N PHE A 202 26.53 -0.52 -11.98
CA PHE A 202 27.42 -1.70 -11.98
C PHE A 202 27.30 -2.52 -10.69
N SER A 203 27.16 -1.87 -9.52
CA SER A 203 26.90 -2.55 -8.25
C SER A 203 25.60 -3.35 -8.35
N LYS A 204 24.56 -2.75 -8.91
CA LYS A 204 23.27 -3.39 -9.12
C LYS A 204 23.35 -4.59 -10.07
N LEU A 205 24.01 -4.43 -11.22
CA LEU A 205 24.20 -5.51 -12.18
C LEU A 205 25.05 -6.65 -11.62
N TYR A 206 26.06 -6.32 -10.80
CA TYR A 206 26.89 -7.30 -10.12
C TYR A 206 26.06 -8.10 -9.08
N ASP A 207 25.28 -7.41 -8.27
CA ASP A 207 24.38 -8.01 -7.29
C ASP A 207 23.36 -8.95 -7.97
N GLU A 208 22.71 -8.50 -9.03
CA GLU A 208 21.80 -9.33 -9.84
C GLU A 208 22.48 -10.57 -10.41
N LYS A 209 23.75 -10.46 -10.86
CA LYS A 209 24.51 -11.58 -11.38
C LYS A 209 24.89 -12.58 -10.28
N MET A 210 25.25 -12.10 -9.09
CA MET A 210 25.64 -12.96 -7.96
C MET A 210 24.45 -13.61 -7.28
N SER A 211 23.29 -12.92 -7.26
CA SER A 211 22.02 -13.40 -6.70
C SER A 211 21.22 -14.29 -7.65
N SER A 212 21.76 -14.60 -8.84
CA SER A 212 21.06 -15.41 -9.87
C SER A 212 20.76 -16.86 -9.46
N GLY A 213 21.14 -17.28 -8.24
CA GLY A 213 20.75 -18.56 -7.64
C GLY A 213 19.53 -18.44 -6.70
N ASP A 214 19.20 -17.23 -6.24
CA ASP A 214 18.04 -16.93 -5.40
C ASP A 214 17.26 -15.78 -6.03
N ALA A 215 16.33 -16.14 -6.93
CA ALA A 215 15.58 -15.16 -7.73
C ALA A 215 14.65 -14.26 -6.87
N ASP A 216 14.55 -14.47 -5.59
CA ASP A 216 13.58 -13.84 -4.70
C ASP A 216 14.16 -12.76 -3.79
N ASP A 217 15.48 -12.67 -3.58
CA ASP A 217 16.08 -11.66 -2.70
C ASP A 217 17.19 -10.88 -3.42
N ILE A 218 17.04 -9.58 -3.49
CA ILE A 218 18.14 -8.67 -3.84
C ILE A 218 18.77 -8.22 -2.52
N ALA A 219 20.04 -8.54 -2.35
CA ALA A 219 20.76 -8.12 -1.15
C ALA A 219 20.69 -6.59 -0.97
N SER A 220 20.26 -6.17 0.19
CA SER A 220 20.03 -4.77 0.57
C SER A 220 21.27 -4.07 1.14
N ASP A 221 22.45 -4.64 0.95
CA ASP A 221 23.68 -4.16 1.55
C ASP A 221 24.49 -3.28 0.58
N ILE A 222 23.85 -2.23 0.03
CA ILE A 222 24.55 -1.13 -0.66
C ILE A 222 24.21 0.18 0.06
#